data_3b7a98b44d0e1e574e363dc62bccfdd5
#
_entry.id   3b7a98b44d0e1e574e363dc62bccfdd5
#
_cell.length_a   1.000
_cell.length_b   1.000
_cell.length_c   1.000
_cell.angle_alpha   90.00
_cell.angle_beta   90.00
_cell.angle_gamma   90.00
#
_symmetry.space_group_name_H-M   'P 1'
#
loop_
_entity.id
_entity.type
_entity.pdbx_description
1 polymer ?
#
loop_
_entity_poly.entity_id
_entity_poly.type
_entity_poly.pdbx_seq_one_letter_code
_entity_poly.pdbx_strand_id
1 'polypeptide(L)'
;SRNPLAPPEHIGENGSIKNSMVALGCEIFGTVENSVLGSNVVVEEGAIVKDAVVLANSVIKAGAVVSYSVIDENVTVGKNAKIGVEKDEKAEIVVLGRGITVADGVSVTEGQKHENDILA
;
A
#
# COMPACT_ATOMS: atom_id res chain seq x y z
N SER A 1 4.04 -20.51 -7.95
CA SER A 1 3.56 -19.86 -9.14
C SER A 1 2.05 -19.97 -9.25
N ARG A 2 1.49 -19.12 -10.02
CA ARG A 2 0.05 -19.05 -10.15
C ARG A 2 -0.48 -20.00 -11.20
N ASN A 3 -1.69 -20.46 -10.98
CA ASN A 3 -2.42 -21.21 -11.98
C ASN A 3 -2.63 -20.31 -13.20
N PRO A 4 -2.21 -20.72 -14.41
CA PRO A 4 -2.34 -19.85 -15.59
C PRO A 4 -3.79 -19.55 -15.97
N LEU A 5 -4.76 -20.30 -15.44
CA LEU A 5 -6.18 -20.03 -15.68
C LEU A 5 -6.78 -19.09 -14.63
N ALA A 6 -6.04 -18.79 -13.56
CA ALA A 6 -6.51 -17.87 -12.54
C ALA A 6 -6.24 -16.43 -12.96
N PRO A 7 -7.05 -15.46 -12.54
CA PRO A 7 -6.75 -14.05 -12.80
C PRO A 7 -5.44 -13.66 -12.12
N PRO A 8 -4.71 -12.68 -12.66
CA PRO A 8 -3.43 -12.25 -12.10
C PRO A 8 -3.55 -11.65 -10.71
N GLU A 9 -4.70 -11.10 -10.38
CA GLU A 9 -5.01 -10.54 -9.08
C GLU A 9 -6.41 -10.95 -8.67
N HIS A 10 -6.69 -10.86 -7.38
CA HIS A 10 -8.04 -11.06 -6.84
C HIS A 10 -8.59 -9.73 -6.37
N ILE A 11 -9.72 -9.33 -6.92
CA ILE A 11 -10.40 -8.10 -6.54
C ILE A 11 -11.67 -8.49 -5.80
N GLY A 12 -11.76 -8.10 -4.53
CA GLY A 12 -12.93 -8.36 -3.71
C GLY A 12 -14.14 -7.55 -4.11
N GLU A 13 -15.28 -7.85 -3.50
CA GLU A 13 -16.56 -7.21 -3.84
C GLU A 13 -16.52 -5.68 -3.79
N ASN A 14 -15.81 -5.14 -2.81
CA ASN A 14 -15.68 -3.69 -2.65
C ASN A 14 -14.34 -3.15 -3.15
N GLY A 15 -13.56 -3.99 -3.80
CA GLY A 15 -12.26 -3.60 -4.33
C GLY A 15 -12.39 -2.80 -5.62
N SER A 16 -11.46 -1.88 -5.82
CA SER A 16 -11.42 -1.04 -7.02
C SER A 16 -9.99 -0.75 -7.43
N ILE A 17 -9.70 -0.89 -8.70
CA ILE A 17 -8.39 -0.55 -9.27
C ILE A 17 -8.62 0.44 -10.39
N LYS A 18 -7.93 1.57 -10.34
CA LYS A 18 -8.05 2.60 -11.34
C LYS A 18 -6.68 3.14 -11.74
N ASN A 19 -6.38 3.11 -13.03
CA ASN A 19 -5.15 3.66 -13.59
C ASN A 19 -3.89 3.18 -12.85
N SER A 20 -3.80 1.88 -12.63
CA SER A 20 -2.74 1.30 -11.82
C SER A 20 -2.19 0.04 -12.46
N MET A 21 -0.96 -0.32 -12.10
CA MET A 21 -0.34 -1.58 -12.49
C MET A 21 -0.30 -2.48 -11.26
N VAL A 22 -0.85 -3.68 -11.38
CA VAL A 22 -0.95 -4.61 -10.28
C VAL A 22 -0.35 -5.95 -10.71
N ALA A 23 0.70 -6.38 -10.02
CA ALA A 23 1.39 -7.61 -10.34
C ALA A 23 0.60 -8.84 -9.87
N LEU A 24 1.10 -10.03 -10.21
CA LEU A 24 0.44 -11.29 -9.89
C LEU A 24 0.33 -11.50 -8.38
N GLY A 25 -0.73 -12.14 -7.97
CA GLY A 25 -0.92 -12.57 -6.60
C GLY A 25 -1.49 -11.54 -5.65
N CYS A 26 -1.79 -10.34 -6.13
CA CYS A 26 -2.37 -9.32 -5.28
C CYS A 26 -3.82 -9.65 -4.91
N GLU A 27 -4.21 -9.25 -3.72
CA GLU A 27 -5.60 -9.35 -3.24
C GLU A 27 -6.08 -7.93 -2.91
N ILE A 28 -7.05 -7.44 -3.66
CA ILE A 28 -7.50 -6.05 -3.57
C ILE A 28 -8.93 -6.00 -3.07
N PHE A 29 -9.10 -5.63 -1.83
CA PHE A 29 -10.41 -5.46 -1.19
C PHE A 29 -10.70 -3.97 -0.92
N GLY A 30 -9.72 -3.12 -1.08
CA GLY A 30 -9.84 -1.67 -0.94
C GLY A 30 -9.72 -0.97 -2.29
N THR A 31 -9.28 0.27 -2.27
CA THR A 31 -9.15 1.11 -3.46
C THR A 31 -7.69 1.34 -3.82
N VAL A 32 -7.36 1.16 -5.10
CA VAL A 32 -6.02 1.43 -5.62
C VAL A 32 -6.15 2.37 -6.81
N GLU A 33 -5.50 3.53 -6.73
CA GLU A 33 -5.54 4.53 -7.80
C GLU A 33 -4.15 5.07 -8.13
N ASN A 34 -3.85 5.18 -9.40
CA ASN A 34 -2.59 5.78 -9.90
C ASN A 34 -1.35 5.20 -9.20
N SER A 35 -1.33 3.90 -8.99
CA SER A 35 -0.32 3.25 -8.16
C SER A 35 0.26 2.03 -8.87
N VAL A 36 1.39 1.56 -8.34
CA VAL A 36 2.03 0.34 -8.82
C VAL A 36 2.17 -0.60 -7.63
N LEU A 37 1.62 -1.80 -7.76
CA LEU A 37 1.72 -2.83 -6.73
C LEU A 37 2.58 -3.99 -7.22
N GLY A 38 3.55 -4.37 -6.42
CA GLY A 38 4.36 -5.56 -6.66
C GLY A 38 3.58 -6.84 -6.36
N SER A 39 4.23 -7.99 -6.51
CA SER A 39 3.57 -9.29 -6.35
C SER A 39 3.09 -9.52 -4.92
N ASN A 40 1.95 -10.18 -4.80
CA ASN A 40 1.41 -10.65 -3.52
C ASN A 40 1.13 -9.52 -2.51
N VAL A 41 0.82 -8.32 -2.97
CA VAL A 41 0.40 -7.23 -2.11
C VAL A 41 -1.07 -7.42 -1.74
N VAL A 42 -1.39 -7.19 -0.48
CA VAL A 42 -2.77 -7.26 0.01
C VAL A 42 -3.21 -5.85 0.40
N VAL A 43 -4.33 -5.42 -0.15
CA VAL A 43 -4.98 -4.15 0.23
C VAL A 43 -6.32 -4.52 0.83
N GLU A 44 -6.45 -4.40 2.15
CA GLU A 44 -7.64 -4.84 2.86
C GLU A 44 -8.81 -3.88 2.69
N GLU A 45 -9.98 -4.33 3.13
CA GLU A 45 -11.23 -3.59 2.95
C GLU A 45 -11.17 -2.18 3.55
N GLY A 46 -11.63 -1.20 2.78
CA GLY A 46 -11.62 0.19 3.21
C GLY A 46 -10.28 0.89 3.11
N ALA A 47 -9.19 0.16 2.83
CA ALA A 47 -7.90 0.78 2.63
C ALA A 47 -7.85 1.52 1.29
N ILE A 48 -7.03 2.56 1.23
CA ILE A 48 -6.86 3.38 0.03
C ILE A 48 -5.37 3.52 -0.27
N VAL A 49 -4.99 3.19 -1.50
CA VAL A 49 -3.61 3.37 -1.98
C VAL A 49 -3.69 4.29 -3.20
N LYS A 50 -3.05 5.44 -3.11
CA LYS A 50 -3.13 6.46 -4.15
C LYS A 50 -1.77 7.10 -4.42
N ASP A 51 -1.42 7.23 -5.69
CA ASP A 51 -0.15 7.83 -6.11
C ASP A 51 1.07 7.19 -5.42
N ALA A 52 1.05 5.88 -5.26
CA ALA A 52 2.05 5.17 -4.47
C ALA A 52 2.66 3.99 -5.23
N VAL A 53 3.81 3.56 -4.75
CA VAL A 53 4.45 2.31 -5.19
C VAL A 53 4.54 1.42 -3.96
N VAL A 54 3.95 0.22 -4.06
CA VAL A 54 3.97 -0.75 -2.96
C VAL A 54 4.64 -2.02 -3.47
N LEU A 55 5.76 -2.38 -2.88
CA LEU A 55 6.55 -3.51 -3.35
C LEU A 55 6.07 -4.83 -2.76
N ALA A 56 6.67 -5.92 -3.24
CA ALA A 56 6.16 -7.27 -3.01
C ALA A 56 5.91 -7.64 -1.55
N ASN A 57 4.87 -8.43 -1.34
CA ASN A 57 4.53 -9.05 -0.05
C ASN A 57 4.16 -8.06 1.05
N SER A 58 3.85 -6.83 0.71
CA SER A 58 3.40 -5.83 1.68
C SER A 58 1.90 -5.95 1.91
N VAL A 59 1.46 -5.56 3.10
CA VAL A 59 0.05 -5.61 3.49
C VAL A 59 -0.40 -4.23 3.95
N ILE A 60 -1.43 -3.72 3.31
CA ILE A 60 -2.07 -2.47 3.70
C ILE A 60 -3.38 -2.85 4.39
N LYS A 61 -3.43 -2.74 5.71
CA LYS A 61 -4.55 -3.24 6.49
C LYS A 61 -5.79 -2.36 6.38
N ALA A 62 -6.89 -2.90 6.88
CA ALA A 62 -8.21 -2.29 6.75
C ALA A 62 -8.23 -0.82 7.17
N GLY A 63 -8.82 0.03 6.36
CA GLY A 63 -8.99 1.45 6.65
C GLY A 63 -7.74 2.31 6.56
N ALA A 64 -6.57 1.73 6.28
CA ALA A 64 -5.34 2.50 6.14
C ALA A 64 -5.35 3.33 4.85
N VAL A 65 -4.65 4.43 4.85
CA VAL A 65 -4.52 5.31 3.68
C VAL A 65 -3.04 5.49 3.37
N VAL A 66 -2.65 5.13 2.16
CA VAL A 66 -1.28 5.31 1.66
C VAL A 66 -1.34 6.27 0.49
N SER A 67 -0.72 7.43 0.63
CA SER A 67 -0.74 8.48 -0.40
C SER A 67 0.66 8.96 -0.71
N TYR A 68 0.96 9.07 -2.00
CA TYR A 68 2.23 9.64 -2.49
C TYR A 68 3.45 9.11 -1.74
N SER A 69 3.60 7.80 -1.70
CA SER A 69 4.62 7.12 -0.89
C SER A 69 5.22 5.94 -1.63
N VAL A 70 6.39 5.51 -1.17
CA VAL A 70 7.01 4.27 -1.62
C VAL A 70 7.08 3.32 -0.42
N ILE A 71 6.45 2.18 -0.55
CA ILE A 71 6.39 1.14 0.48
C ILE A 71 7.26 -0.01 -0.03
N ASP A 72 8.35 -0.28 0.65
CA ASP A 72 9.28 -1.35 0.25
C ASP A 72 8.68 -2.74 0.52
N GLU A 73 9.43 -3.78 0.26
CA GLU A 73 8.95 -5.16 0.40
C GLU A 73 8.68 -5.54 1.85
N ASN A 74 7.73 -6.42 2.06
CA ASN A 74 7.42 -7.00 3.38
C ASN A 74 7.07 -5.97 4.44
N VAL A 75 6.43 -4.87 4.04
CA VAL A 75 5.97 -3.84 4.96
C VAL A 75 4.52 -4.12 5.36
N THR A 76 4.21 -3.93 6.62
CA THR A 76 2.84 -4.01 7.12
C THR A 76 2.40 -2.63 7.58
N VAL A 77 1.38 -2.09 6.95
CA VAL A 77 0.75 -0.83 7.36
C VAL A 77 -0.48 -1.17 8.18
N GLY A 78 -0.50 -0.78 9.44
CA GLY A 78 -1.56 -1.14 10.39
C GLY A 78 -2.93 -0.57 10.05
N LYS A 79 -3.95 -1.06 10.72
CA LYS A 79 -5.33 -0.61 10.49
C LYS A 79 -5.48 0.87 10.77
N ASN A 80 -6.17 1.57 9.88
CA ASN A 80 -6.44 3.00 10.01
C ASN A 80 -5.18 3.88 10.10
N ALA A 81 -4.02 3.33 9.79
CA ALA A 81 -2.80 4.12 9.71
C ALA A 81 -2.84 5.03 8.49
N LYS A 82 -2.13 6.13 8.55
CA LYS A 82 -2.08 7.08 7.45
C LYS A 82 -0.63 7.33 7.06
N ILE A 83 -0.29 6.98 5.84
CA ILE A 83 1.06 7.14 5.31
C ILE A 83 1.04 8.17 4.19
N GLY A 84 1.86 9.20 4.34
CA GLY A 84 2.02 10.22 3.33
C GLY A 84 0.95 11.29 3.35
N VAL A 85 1.05 12.19 2.41
CA VAL A 85 0.12 13.30 2.22
C VAL A 85 -0.34 13.31 0.77
N GLU A 86 -1.40 14.04 0.47
CA GLU A 86 -1.85 14.13 -0.91
C GLU A 86 -0.77 14.72 -1.81
N LYS A 87 -0.65 14.18 -3.01
CA LYS A 87 0.33 14.64 -3.99
C LYS A 87 0.01 16.07 -4.42
N ASP A 88 0.96 16.98 -4.22
CA ASP A 88 0.91 18.33 -4.74
C ASP A 88 2.34 18.82 -5.01
N GLU A 89 2.49 20.09 -5.41
CA GLU A 89 3.79 20.64 -5.78
C GLU A 89 4.80 20.70 -4.63
N LYS A 90 4.32 20.70 -3.41
CA LYS A 90 5.16 20.80 -2.21
C LYS A 90 5.26 19.51 -1.44
N ALA A 91 4.47 18.50 -1.82
CA ALA A 91 4.48 17.24 -1.11
C ALA A 91 5.81 16.51 -1.29
N GLU A 92 6.27 15.90 -0.22
CA GLU A 92 7.46 15.05 -0.25
C GLU A 92 7.04 13.60 -0.10
N ILE A 93 7.74 12.73 -0.81
CA ILE A 93 7.45 11.29 -0.76
C ILE A 93 7.90 10.71 0.57
N VAL A 94 7.00 9.97 1.22
CA VAL A 94 7.35 9.14 2.38
C VAL A 94 7.85 7.80 1.86
N VAL A 95 8.94 7.32 2.40
CA VAL A 95 9.49 6.01 2.04
C VAL A 95 9.56 5.15 3.29
N LEU A 96 8.90 3.99 3.25
CA LEU A 96 9.00 2.99 4.31
C LEU A 96 9.93 1.87 3.83
N GLY A 97 11.00 1.64 4.56
CA GLY A 97 12.00 0.63 4.21
C GLY A 97 11.48 -0.80 4.40
N ARG A 98 12.25 -1.76 3.88
CA ARG A 98 11.88 -3.17 3.90
C ARG A 98 11.59 -3.69 5.31
N GLY A 99 10.52 -4.46 5.45
CA GLY A 99 10.20 -5.17 6.67
C GLY A 99 9.63 -4.33 7.79
N ILE A 100 9.37 -3.04 7.54
CA ILE A 100 8.82 -2.15 8.57
C ILE A 100 7.38 -2.51 8.88
N THR A 101 7.03 -2.41 10.16
CA THR A 101 5.65 -2.47 10.62
C THR A 101 5.24 -1.09 11.15
N VAL A 102 4.14 -0.58 10.64
CA VAL A 102 3.51 0.64 11.15
C VAL A 102 2.31 0.21 11.98
N ALA A 103 2.28 0.64 13.24
CA ALA A 103 1.20 0.28 14.14
C ALA A 103 -0.15 0.86 13.71
N ASP A 104 -1.22 0.25 14.21
CA ASP A 104 -2.58 0.71 13.92
C ASP A 104 -2.77 2.17 14.32
N GLY A 105 -3.44 2.94 13.48
CA GLY A 105 -3.80 4.32 13.77
C GLY A 105 -2.66 5.34 13.72
N VAL A 106 -1.45 4.93 13.40
CA VAL A 106 -0.30 5.83 13.36
C VAL A 106 -0.29 6.63 12.05
N SER A 107 0.05 7.91 12.13
CA SER A 107 0.21 8.76 10.96
C SER A 107 1.69 9.03 10.70
N VAL A 108 2.14 8.81 9.48
CA VAL A 108 3.51 9.04 9.03
C VAL A 108 3.45 9.97 7.83
N THR A 109 3.72 11.26 8.05
CA THR A 109 3.55 12.26 7.01
C THR A 109 4.85 12.97 6.62
N GLU A 110 5.94 12.69 7.32
CA GLU A 110 7.23 13.28 7.01
C GLU A 110 7.84 12.66 5.77
N GLY A 111 8.18 13.48 4.79
CA GLY A 111 8.75 13.07 3.53
C GLY A 111 10.21 12.64 3.65
N GLN A 112 10.46 11.54 4.31
CA GLN A 112 11.78 10.98 4.47
C GLN A 112 11.70 9.45 4.44
N LYS A 113 12.86 8.81 4.39
CA LYS A 113 12.93 7.35 4.47
C LYS A 113 12.94 6.90 5.92
N HIS A 114 12.00 6.04 6.26
CA HIS A 114 11.90 5.41 7.58
C HIS A 114 12.47 4.01 7.49
N GLU A 115 13.37 3.66 8.38
CA GLU A 115 14.07 2.36 8.35
C GLU A 115 13.76 1.49 9.56
N ASN A 116 12.97 1.96 10.50
CA ASN A 116 12.59 1.22 11.70
C ASN A 116 11.08 1.18 11.84
N ASP A 117 10.59 0.18 12.57
CA ASP A 117 9.15 0.06 12.87
C ASP A 117 8.65 1.34 13.52
N ILE A 118 7.41 1.70 13.18
CA ILE A 118 6.77 2.91 13.68
C ILE A 118 5.59 2.47 14.52
N LEU A 119 5.78 2.52 15.83
CA LEU A 119 4.83 1.95 16.78
C LEU A 119 3.98 2.99 17.52
N ALA A 120 4.26 4.25 17.30
CA ALA A 120 3.47 5.30 17.92
C ALA A 120 3.64 6.64 17.16
#